data_0a2c1ddcd46b4ac851748ae667e08558
#
_entry.id   0a2c1ddcd46b4ac851748ae667e08558
#
_cell.length_a   1.000
_cell.length_b   1.000
_cell.length_c   1.000
_cell.angle_alpha   90.00
_cell.angle_beta   90.00
_cell.angle_gamma   90.00
#
_symmetry.space_group_name_H-M   'P 1'
#
loop_
_entity.id
_entity.type
_entity.pdbx_description
1 polymer ?
#
loop_
_entity_poly.entity_id
_entity_poly.type
_entity_poly.pdbx_seq_one_letter_code
_entity_poly.pdbx_strand_id
1 'polypeptide(L)'
;EFCQLDLLVDNGWQEAMKDCDFVLHVASPYVSYQPKDENELIKPAVEGTERVLKFAKQSAIKRVVLTSSVVAMLGDANASIDINSNTWTNINAKNVSAYVKSKTMAEKFAWDFVENQDKNHPLELVVINPGPVFGPSISGNLAGASMSMYKDLITGKMPMLPQSSINMSDVRDIAEIHVKALENKQAAGKRFIVTTENPHSFKEMAQILKDKGYSKVSTKVAPNFFLRFMANFSNDIKGMLPFIGFVYNADVSETIKTFDWTPIDLKKTVLDTAKSIDKVLDL
;
A
#
# COMPACT_ATOMS: atom_id res chain seq x y z
N GLU A 1 22.46 -11.38 5.89
CA GLU A 1 21.97 -12.58 6.58
C GLU A 1 20.46 -12.67 6.46
N PHE A 2 19.92 -13.90 6.53
CA PHE A 2 18.48 -14.14 6.57
C PHE A 2 18.10 -14.66 7.95
N CYS A 3 17.05 -14.04 8.55
CA CYS A 3 16.48 -14.48 9.81
C CYS A 3 15.01 -14.81 9.61
N GLN A 4 14.57 -15.95 10.15
CA GLN A 4 13.15 -16.31 10.13
C GLN A 4 12.45 -15.64 11.30
N LEU A 5 11.49 -14.76 11.00
CA LEU A 5 10.70 -14.02 11.98
C LEU A 5 9.21 -14.19 11.71
N ASP A 6 8.40 -14.07 12.76
CA ASP A 6 6.95 -14.07 12.69
C ASP A 6 6.41 -12.82 13.40
N LEU A 7 5.45 -12.14 12.76
CA LEU A 7 4.83 -10.94 13.33
C LEU A 7 4.07 -11.20 14.65
N LEU A 8 3.71 -12.45 14.93
CA LEU A 8 2.96 -12.83 16.13
C LEU A 8 3.81 -13.49 17.21
N VAL A 9 5.12 -13.69 16.99
CA VAL A 9 6.01 -14.40 17.92
C VAL A 9 7.22 -13.54 18.23
N ASP A 10 7.61 -13.44 19.50
CA ASP A 10 8.73 -12.60 19.96
C ASP A 10 10.12 -13.19 19.66
N ASN A 11 10.18 -14.48 19.32
CA ASN A 11 11.46 -15.18 19.14
C ASN A 11 12.23 -14.66 17.91
N GLY A 12 13.52 -14.44 18.07
CA GLY A 12 14.44 -14.09 17.00
C GLY A 12 14.58 -12.59 16.70
N TRP A 13 13.65 -11.74 17.11
CA TRP A 13 13.67 -10.31 16.78
C TRP A 13 14.88 -9.58 17.34
N GLN A 14 15.28 -9.85 18.59
CA GLN A 14 16.43 -9.23 19.22
C GLN A 14 17.72 -9.55 18.46
N GLU A 15 17.89 -10.81 18.06
CA GLU A 15 19.08 -11.24 17.31
C GLU A 15 19.08 -10.67 15.88
N ALA A 16 17.91 -10.66 15.22
CA ALA A 16 17.79 -10.11 13.87
C ALA A 16 18.07 -8.60 13.78
N MET A 17 17.86 -7.85 14.87
CA MET A 17 18.11 -6.40 14.92
C MET A 17 19.49 -6.05 15.50
N LYS A 18 20.26 -7.05 15.92
CA LYS A 18 21.60 -6.82 16.44
C LYS A 18 22.50 -6.18 15.38
N ASP A 19 23.26 -5.18 15.80
CA ASP A 19 24.20 -4.43 14.96
C ASP A 19 23.53 -3.72 13.75
N CYS A 20 22.21 -3.54 13.78
CA CYS A 20 21.48 -2.75 12.80
C CYS A 20 21.30 -1.30 13.28
N ASP A 21 21.41 -0.35 12.37
CA ASP A 21 21.13 1.07 12.63
C ASP A 21 19.66 1.44 12.35
N PHE A 22 19.03 0.76 11.40
CA PHE A 22 17.71 1.09 10.86
C PHE A 22 16.86 -0.16 10.64
N VAL A 23 15.53 0.03 10.64
CA VAL A 23 14.58 -1.02 10.27
C VAL A 23 13.62 -0.51 9.19
N LEU A 24 13.47 -1.28 8.11
CA LEU A 24 12.39 -1.14 7.16
C LEU A 24 11.29 -2.14 7.51
N HIS A 25 10.20 -1.66 8.12
CA HIS A 25 9.06 -2.50 8.45
C HIS A 25 8.04 -2.50 7.31
N VAL A 26 8.24 -3.41 6.35
CA VAL A 26 7.38 -3.55 5.16
C VAL A 26 6.32 -4.63 5.34
N ALA A 27 6.60 -5.63 6.18
CA ALA A 27 5.74 -6.77 6.41
C ALA A 27 4.42 -6.37 7.09
N SER A 28 3.30 -6.80 6.52
CA SER A 28 1.97 -6.66 7.09
C SER A 28 1.05 -7.70 6.46
N PRO A 29 0.10 -8.30 7.20
CA PRO A 29 -0.83 -9.24 6.62
C PRO A 29 -1.74 -8.55 5.60
N TYR A 30 -2.02 -9.25 4.52
CA TYR A 30 -2.98 -8.84 3.50
C TYR A 30 -3.77 -10.04 3.00
N VAL A 31 -5.08 -9.86 2.86
CA VAL A 31 -5.97 -10.80 2.16
C VAL A 31 -6.85 -10.03 1.17
N SER A 32 -7.18 -10.63 0.04
CA SER A 32 -8.01 -10.01 -1.01
C SER A 32 -9.52 -10.05 -0.70
N TYR A 33 -9.92 -10.79 0.33
CA TYR A 33 -11.31 -10.95 0.74
C TYR A 33 -11.57 -10.25 2.09
N GLN A 34 -12.85 -10.00 2.40
CA GLN A 34 -13.25 -9.55 3.73
C GLN A 34 -13.30 -10.77 4.66
N PRO A 35 -12.43 -10.87 5.71
CA PRO A 35 -12.48 -11.96 6.64
C PRO A 35 -13.77 -11.94 7.47
N LYS A 36 -14.16 -13.09 8.02
CA LYS A 36 -15.33 -13.20 8.92
C LYS A 36 -15.05 -12.52 10.26
N ASP A 37 -13.84 -12.69 10.78
CA ASP A 37 -13.34 -11.97 11.95
C ASP A 37 -12.28 -10.95 11.51
N GLU A 38 -12.55 -9.67 11.74
CA GLU A 38 -11.62 -8.58 11.40
C GLU A 38 -10.26 -8.72 12.09
N ASN A 39 -10.21 -9.41 13.24
CA ASN A 39 -8.99 -9.65 13.99
C ASN A 39 -7.99 -10.56 13.27
N GLU A 40 -8.41 -11.31 12.24
CA GLU A 40 -7.50 -12.05 11.38
C GLU A 40 -6.48 -11.13 10.68
N LEU A 41 -6.85 -9.85 10.45
CA LEU A 41 -5.98 -8.82 9.87
C LEU A 41 -5.51 -7.79 10.89
N ILE A 42 -6.40 -7.34 11.77
CA ILE A 42 -6.10 -6.25 12.72
C ILE A 42 -5.04 -6.68 13.72
N LYS A 43 -5.23 -7.85 14.34
CA LYS A 43 -4.31 -8.35 15.37
C LYS A 43 -2.86 -8.48 14.87
N PRO A 44 -2.56 -9.23 13.80
CA PRO A 44 -1.18 -9.35 13.32
C PRO A 44 -0.60 -8.04 12.77
N ALA A 45 -1.42 -7.11 12.28
CA ALA A 45 -0.94 -5.80 11.84
C ALA A 45 -0.52 -4.93 13.02
N VAL A 46 -1.34 -4.85 14.06
CA VAL A 46 -1.06 -4.01 15.24
C VAL A 46 0.04 -4.65 16.10
N GLU A 47 -0.12 -5.93 16.49
CA GLU A 47 0.87 -6.62 17.34
C GLU A 47 2.23 -6.79 16.63
N GLY A 48 2.23 -6.99 15.29
CA GLY A 48 3.44 -7.03 14.50
C GLY A 48 4.18 -5.70 14.50
N THR A 49 3.44 -4.58 14.35
CA THR A 49 4.01 -3.24 14.44
C THR A 49 4.55 -2.95 15.84
N GLU A 50 3.77 -3.28 16.88
CA GLU A 50 4.22 -3.17 18.28
C GLU A 50 5.54 -3.92 18.51
N ARG A 51 5.60 -5.17 18.06
CA ARG A 51 6.77 -6.03 18.20
C ARG A 51 8.00 -5.43 17.55
N VAL A 52 7.87 -4.98 16.30
CA VAL A 52 8.98 -4.33 15.59
C VAL A 52 9.48 -3.10 16.35
N LEU A 53 8.58 -2.23 16.80
CA LEU A 53 8.98 -1.01 17.52
C LEU A 53 9.59 -1.31 18.88
N LYS A 54 9.05 -2.28 19.63
CA LYS A 54 9.59 -2.74 20.91
C LYS A 54 11.01 -3.25 20.75
N PHE A 55 11.26 -4.17 19.82
CA PHE A 55 12.58 -4.73 19.61
C PHE A 55 13.55 -3.74 18.99
N ALA A 56 13.09 -2.86 18.09
CA ALA A 56 13.89 -1.76 17.57
C ALA A 56 14.37 -0.84 18.70
N LYS A 57 13.49 -0.46 19.62
CA LYS A 57 13.85 0.35 20.81
C LYS A 57 14.84 -0.37 21.70
N GLN A 58 14.66 -1.65 21.99
CA GLN A 58 15.54 -2.46 22.81
C GLN A 58 16.93 -2.66 22.17
N SER A 59 17.00 -2.70 20.84
CA SER A 59 18.26 -2.84 20.07
C SER A 59 18.94 -1.51 19.74
N ALA A 60 18.45 -0.40 20.32
CA ALA A 60 18.98 0.95 20.06
C ALA A 60 18.98 1.35 18.58
N ILE A 61 18.02 0.85 17.80
CA ILE A 61 17.77 1.25 16.41
C ILE A 61 17.52 2.76 16.38
N LYS A 62 18.13 3.47 15.45
CA LYS A 62 17.98 4.92 15.29
C LYS A 62 16.62 5.29 14.74
N ARG A 63 16.15 4.55 13.70
CA ARG A 63 14.91 4.86 12.99
C ARG A 63 14.23 3.60 12.44
N VAL A 64 12.90 3.60 12.53
CA VAL A 64 12.02 2.67 11.80
C VAL A 64 11.33 3.43 10.68
N VAL A 65 11.37 2.89 9.45
CA VAL A 65 10.55 3.33 8.33
C VAL A 65 9.44 2.31 8.14
N LEU A 66 8.21 2.72 8.45
CA LEU A 66 7.01 1.88 8.41
C LEU A 66 6.28 2.03 7.09
N THR A 67 6.00 0.93 6.42
CA THR A 67 5.10 0.90 5.26
C THR A 67 3.65 0.78 5.72
N SER A 68 2.94 1.91 5.72
CA SER A 68 1.50 1.98 5.92
C SER A 68 0.75 1.91 4.58
N SER A 69 -0.26 2.73 4.38
CA SER A 69 -1.01 2.86 3.13
C SER A 69 -1.83 4.15 3.12
N VAL A 70 -2.16 4.67 1.93
CA VAL A 70 -3.14 5.75 1.78
C VAL A 70 -4.52 5.38 2.35
N VAL A 71 -4.82 4.10 2.50
CA VAL A 71 -6.09 3.69 3.15
C VAL A 71 -6.19 4.10 4.62
N ALA A 72 -5.07 4.46 5.25
CA ALA A 72 -5.08 5.07 6.58
C ALA A 72 -5.42 6.58 6.58
N MET A 73 -5.67 7.18 5.40
CA MET A 73 -5.86 8.62 5.20
C MET A 73 -7.22 9.00 4.57
N LEU A 74 -8.16 8.06 4.42
CA LEU A 74 -9.38 8.24 3.60
C LEU A 74 -10.55 8.94 4.31
N GLY A 75 -10.36 9.58 5.46
CA GLY A 75 -11.45 10.22 6.17
C GLY A 75 -12.60 9.27 6.49
N ASP A 76 -13.83 9.67 6.22
CA ASP A 76 -15.02 8.81 6.41
C ASP A 76 -15.23 7.81 5.24
N ALA A 77 -14.39 7.85 4.22
CA ALA A 77 -14.42 6.96 3.04
C ALA A 77 -15.79 6.90 2.31
N ASN A 78 -16.59 7.95 2.45
CA ASN A 78 -17.96 8.00 1.92
C ASN A 78 -18.14 8.96 0.74
N ALA A 79 -17.13 9.78 0.45
CA ALA A 79 -17.15 10.78 -0.62
C ALA A 79 -15.73 11.00 -1.14
N SER A 80 -15.63 11.62 -2.33
CA SER A 80 -14.35 12.10 -2.83
C SER A 80 -13.73 13.09 -1.85
N ILE A 81 -12.43 12.94 -1.59
CA ILE A 81 -11.71 13.75 -0.59
C ILE A 81 -10.32 14.08 -1.09
N ASP A 82 -9.78 15.19 -0.61
CA ASP A 82 -8.36 15.51 -0.74
C ASP A 82 -7.63 14.98 0.49
N ILE A 83 -6.64 14.14 0.29
CA ILE A 83 -5.84 13.55 1.36
C ILE A 83 -4.47 14.21 1.45
N ASN A 84 -3.99 14.38 2.66
CA ASN A 84 -2.65 14.88 2.97
C ASN A 84 -2.07 14.17 4.22
N SER A 85 -0.86 14.54 4.62
CA SER A 85 -0.18 13.93 5.77
C SER A 85 -0.94 14.04 7.11
N ASN A 86 -1.93 14.95 7.24
CA ASN A 86 -2.73 15.12 8.46
C ASN A 86 -4.05 14.36 8.44
N THR A 87 -4.47 13.85 7.27
CA THR A 87 -5.73 13.12 7.17
C THR A 87 -5.63 11.73 7.78
N TRP A 88 -6.72 11.29 8.44
CA TRP A 88 -6.84 9.96 9.02
C TRP A 88 -8.17 9.32 8.65
N THR A 89 -8.14 8.02 8.42
CA THR A 89 -9.37 7.26 8.20
C THR A 89 -10.16 7.11 9.51
N ASN A 90 -11.45 7.41 9.46
CA ASN A 90 -12.38 7.10 10.53
C ASN A 90 -12.74 5.61 10.49
N ILE A 91 -12.12 4.82 11.36
CA ILE A 91 -12.34 3.36 11.43
C ILE A 91 -13.75 2.96 11.83
N ASN A 92 -14.53 3.88 12.40
CA ASN A 92 -15.92 3.67 12.81
C ASN A 92 -16.94 4.05 11.72
N ALA A 93 -16.47 4.58 10.58
CA ALA A 93 -17.34 4.88 9.46
C ALA A 93 -17.94 3.61 8.86
N LYS A 94 -19.14 3.73 8.27
CA LYS A 94 -19.81 2.61 7.61
C LYS A 94 -18.96 2.09 6.43
N ASN A 95 -18.94 0.78 6.25
CA ASN A 95 -18.26 0.10 5.14
C ASN A 95 -16.73 0.17 5.13
N VAL A 96 -16.10 0.52 6.24
CA VAL A 96 -14.63 0.43 6.38
C VAL A 96 -14.24 -1.03 6.51
N SER A 97 -13.41 -1.53 5.56
CA SER A 97 -12.99 -2.93 5.54
C SER A 97 -11.99 -3.26 6.66
N ALA A 98 -11.86 -4.55 7.01
CA ALA A 98 -10.88 -5.02 7.98
C ALA A 98 -9.44 -4.61 7.61
N TYR A 99 -9.10 -4.62 6.33
CA TYR A 99 -7.80 -4.16 5.84
C TYR A 99 -7.56 -2.66 6.12
N VAL A 100 -8.54 -1.81 5.82
CA VAL A 100 -8.46 -0.37 6.09
C VAL A 100 -8.31 -0.11 7.59
N LYS A 101 -9.08 -0.81 8.43
CA LYS A 101 -8.95 -0.74 9.89
C LYS A 101 -7.57 -1.19 10.34
N SER A 102 -7.08 -2.33 9.86
CA SER A 102 -5.78 -2.88 10.27
C SER A 102 -4.62 -1.93 9.99
N LYS A 103 -4.58 -1.33 8.79
CA LYS A 103 -3.55 -0.35 8.42
C LYS A 103 -3.64 0.93 9.24
N THR A 104 -4.86 1.46 9.43
CA THR A 104 -5.07 2.67 10.22
C THR A 104 -4.69 2.47 11.69
N MET A 105 -5.09 1.34 12.29
CA MET A 105 -4.80 1.04 13.69
C MET A 105 -3.32 0.77 13.93
N ALA A 106 -2.66 0.02 13.04
CA ALA A 106 -1.23 -0.25 13.14
C ALA A 106 -0.40 1.04 13.03
N GLU A 107 -0.76 1.94 12.09
CA GLU A 107 -0.07 3.21 11.96
C GLU A 107 -0.30 4.13 13.15
N LYS A 108 -1.54 4.25 13.66
CA LYS A 108 -1.83 5.02 14.87
C LYS A 108 -1.06 4.49 16.07
N PHE A 109 -1.05 3.15 16.26
CA PHE A 109 -0.25 2.53 17.30
C PHE A 109 1.24 2.92 17.21
N ALA A 110 1.80 2.93 15.98
CA ALA A 110 3.20 3.31 15.81
C ALA A 110 3.48 4.76 16.24
N TRP A 111 2.59 5.69 15.92
CA TRP A 111 2.69 7.09 16.36
C TRP A 111 2.55 7.21 17.89
N ASP A 112 1.54 6.55 18.47
CA ASP A 112 1.33 6.54 19.91
C ASP A 112 2.55 5.96 20.66
N PHE A 113 3.17 4.93 20.11
CA PHE A 113 4.39 4.31 20.68
C PHE A 113 5.54 5.31 20.74
N VAL A 114 5.85 6.01 19.65
CA VAL A 114 6.99 6.93 19.61
C VAL A 114 6.71 8.23 20.37
N GLU A 115 5.46 8.66 20.48
CA GLU A 115 5.07 9.82 21.28
C GLU A 115 5.24 9.56 22.79
N ASN A 116 4.87 8.34 23.23
CA ASN A 116 4.89 7.96 24.65
C ASN A 116 6.18 7.26 25.09
N GLN A 117 7.18 7.11 24.22
CA GLN A 117 8.44 6.48 24.56
C GLN A 117 9.30 7.33 25.51
N ASP A 118 10.21 6.68 26.26
CA ASP A 118 11.27 7.39 26.98
C ASP A 118 12.11 8.23 26.00
N LYS A 119 12.34 9.47 26.37
CA LYS A 119 13.10 10.45 25.58
C LYS A 119 14.62 10.25 25.62
N ASN A 120 15.11 9.38 26.50
CA ASN A 120 16.50 8.94 26.48
C ASN A 120 16.69 7.96 25.32
N HIS A 121 17.42 8.34 24.28
CA HIS A 121 17.60 7.59 23.03
C HIS A 121 16.28 7.33 22.28
N PRO A 122 15.61 8.39 21.80
CA PRO A 122 14.32 8.24 21.13
C PRO A 122 14.48 7.46 19.83
N LEU A 123 13.61 6.46 19.62
CA LEU A 123 13.42 5.80 18.34
C LEU A 123 12.68 6.77 17.40
N GLU A 124 13.27 7.07 16.25
CA GLU A 124 12.61 7.88 15.23
C GLU A 124 11.67 7.00 14.37
N LEU A 125 10.53 7.58 13.97
CA LEU A 125 9.58 6.95 13.07
C LEU A 125 9.42 7.80 11.81
N VAL A 126 9.40 7.13 10.66
CA VAL A 126 8.96 7.67 9.38
C VAL A 126 7.90 6.73 8.83
N VAL A 127 6.81 7.27 8.30
CA VAL A 127 5.75 6.44 7.72
C VAL A 127 5.60 6.76 6.23
N ILE A 128 5.61 5.72 5.42
CA ILE A 128 5.36 5.78 3.99
C ILE A 128 3.96 5.22 3.71
N ASN A 129 3.15 6.01 3.01
CA ASN A 129 1.75 5.69 2.70
C ASN A 129 1.60 5.51 1.17
N PRO A 130 1.87 4.32 0.62
CA PRO A 130 1.64 4.05 -0.78
C PRO A 130 0.15 3.83 -1.09
N GLY A 131 -0.24 4.09 -2.33
CA GLY A 131 -1.46 3.58 -2.96
C GLY A 131 -1.31 2.14 -3.45
N PRO A 132 -2.19 1.67 -4.35
CA PRO A 132 -1.99 0.41 -5.05
C PRO A 132 -0.67 0.39 -5.79
N VAL A 133 0.17 -0.61 -5.48
CA VAL A 133 1.55 -0.70 -5.95
C VAL A 133 1.64 -1.49 -7.25
N PHE A 134 2.26 -0.89 -8.26
CA PHE A 134 2.55 -1.48 -9.57
C PHE A 134 4.04 -1.32 -9.89
N GLY A 135 4.47 -1.88 -10.98
CA GLY A 135 5.85 -1.84 -11.43
C GLY A 135 6.42 -3.24 -11.65
N PRO A 136 7.68 -3.34 -12.07
CA PRO A 136 8.30 -4.62 -12.39
C PRO A 136 8.53 -5.48 -11.14
N SER A 137 8.12 -6.77 -11.20
CA SER A 137 8.45 -7.75 -10.17
C SER A 137 9.87 -8.28 -10.38
N ILE A 138 10.75 -8.04 -9.42
CA ILE A 138 12.13 -8.53 -9.47
C ILE A 138 12.18 -10.05 -9.23
N SER A 139 11.35 -10.54 -8.31
CA SER A 139 11.30 -11.97 -7.94
C SER A 139 10.46 -12.83 -8.87
N GLY A 140 9.72 -12.24 -9.82
CA GLY A 140 8.72 -12.94 -10.61
C GLY A 140 7.45 -13.32 -9.83
N ASN A 141 7.32 -12.93 -8.56
CA ASN A 141 6.12 -13.19 -7.78
C ASN A 141 4.97 -12.27 -8.23
N LEU A 142 3.86 -12.87 -8.66
CA LEU A 142 2.65 -12.20 -9.12
C LEU A 142 1.47 -12.37 -8.15
N ALA A 143 1.70 -12.89 -6.94
CA ALA A 143 0.65 -13.21 -5.97
C ALA A 143 0.09 -11.98 -5.23
N GLY A 144 0.77 -10.83 -5.29
CA GLY A 144 0.26 -9.58 -4.69
C GLY A 144 -1.04 -9.12 -5.35
N ALA A 145 -1.93 -8.48 -4.59
CA ALA A 145 -3.26 -8.06 -5.05
C ALA A 145 -3.21 -7.24 -6.35
N SER A 146 -2.39 -6.19 -6.39
CA SER A 146 -2.24 -5.34 -7.58
C SER A 146 -1.68 -6.12 -8.77
N MET A 147 -0.66 -6.96 -8.55
CA MET A 147 -0.04 -7.76 -9.61
C MET A 147 -0.98 -8.84 -10.14
N SER A 148 -1.75 -9.51 -9.27
CA SER A 148 -2.76 -10.49 -9.69
C SER A 148 -3.86 -9.85 -10.53
N MET A 149 -4.40 -8.70 -10.08
CA MET A 149 -5.37 -7.93 -10.83
C MET A 149 -4.82 -7.50 -12.21
N TYR A 150 -3.59 -7.04 -12.24
CA TYR A 150 -2.95 -6.59 -13.48
C TYR A 150 -2.69 -7.75 -14.45
N LYS A 151 -2.28 -8.91 -13.92
CA LYS A 151 -2.18 -10.15 -14.70
C LYS A 151 -3.52 -10.52 -15.35
N ASP A 152 -4.61 -10.43 -14.59
CA ASP A 152 -5.94 -10.74 -15.13
C ASP A 152 -6.37 -9.72 -16.20
N LEU A 153 -5.97 -8.46 -16.06
CA LEU A 153 -6.19 -7.42 -17.07
C LEU A 153 -5.48 -7.77 -18.39
N ILE A 154 -4.16 -8.03 -18.36
CA ILE A 154 -3.38 -8.27 -19.59
C ILE A 154 -3.68 -9.63 -20.24
N THR A 155 -4.08 -10.63 -19.47
CA THR A 155 -4.46 -11.95 -19.99
C THR A 155 -5.89 -12.02 -20.51
N GLY A 156 -6.69 -10.93 -20.36
CA GLY A 156 -8.08 -10.86 -20.83
C GLY A 156 -9.09 -11.52 -19.89
N LYS A 157 -8.70 -11.90 -18.68
CA LYS A 157 -9.61 -12.45 -17.67
C LYS A 157 -10.52 -11.39 -17.05
N MET A 158 -10.25 -10.10 -17.31
CA MET A 158 -11.13 -8.97 -16.97
C MET A 158 -11.87 -8.49 -18.24
N PRO A 159 -13.02 -9.09 -18.59
CA PRO A 159 -13.76 -8.72 -19.80
C PRO A 159 -14.37 -7.32 -19.70
N MET A 160 -14.57 -6.82 -18.50
CA MET A 160 -15.08 -5.48 -18.22
C MET A 160 -14.30 -4.86 -17.05
N LEU A 161 -14.01 -3.58 -17.13
CA LEU A 161 -13.29 -2.81 -16.13
C LEU A 161 -14.23 -2.17 -15.11
N PRO A 162 -13.84 -2.01 -13.85
CA PRO A 162 -14.63 -1.21 -12.91
C PRO A 162 -14.63 0.26 -13.33
N GLN A 163 -15.77 0.92 -13.11
CA GLN A 163 -15.85 2.39 -13.21
C GLN A 163 -15.24 3.01 -11.95
N SER A 164 -13.92 2.97 -11.85
CA SER A 164 -13.16 3.45 -10.72
C SER A 164 -11.84 4.04 -11.20
N SER A 165 -11.24 4.87 -10.35
CA SER A 165 -9.92 5.45 -10.54
C SER A 165 -9.09 5.22 -9.28
N ILE A 166 -7.78 5.14 -9.46
CA ILE A 166 -6.82 4.90 -8.37
C ILE A 166 -5.62 5.83 -8.51
N ASN A 167 -5.05 6.22 -7.38
CA ASN A 167 -3.75 6.88 -7.33
C ASN A 167 -2.69 5.78 -7.22
N MET A 168 -1.95 5.57 -8.29
CA MET A 168 -0.96 4.49 -8.39
C MET A 168 0.33 4.86 -7.69
N SER A 169 1.02 3.84 -7.19
CA SER A 169 2.40 3.93 -6.72
C SER A 169 3.29 3.04 -7.56
N ASP A 170 4.41 3.57 -8.03
CA ASP A 170 5.43 2.72 -8.65
C ASP A 170 6.31 2.09 -7.55
N VAL A 171 6.54 0.80 -7.64
CA VAL A 171 7.34 0.07 -6.64
C VAL A 171 8.76 0.61 -6.52
N ARG A 172 9.31 1.18 -7.60
CA ARG A 172 10.66 1.78 -7.62
C ARG A 172 10.69 3.09 -6.84
N ASP A 173 9.64 3.93 -6.98
CA ASP A 173 9.48 5.15 -6.19
C ASP A 173 9.37 4.82 -4.70
N ILE A 174 8.55 3.83 -4.37
CA ILE A 174 8.40 3.39 -2.98
C ILE A 174 9.73 2.93 -2.41
N ALA A 175 10.47 2.07 -3.13
CA ALA A 175 11.76 1.56 -2.68
C ALA A 175 12.78 2.70 -2.50
N GLU A 176 12.87 3.63 -3.44
CA GLU A 176 13.74 4.79 -3.36
C GLU A 176 13.42 5.66 -2.14
N ILE A 177 12.13 5.99 -1.93
CA ILE A 177 11.71 6.80 -0.78
C ILE A 177 11.99 6.09 0.55
N HIS A 178 11.77 4.78 0.64
CA HIS A 178 12.13 4.01 1.84
C HIS A 178 13.62 4.11 2.17
N VAL A 179 14.49 3.97 1.18
CA VAL A 179 15.94 4.08 1.37
C VAL A 179 16.35 5.50 1.75
N LYS A 180 15.85 6.52 1.04
CA LYS A 180 16.10 7.93 1.36
C LYS A 180 15.60 8.29 2.77
N ALA A 181 14.50 7.70 3.21
CA ALA A 181 13.89 7.95 4.51
C ALA A 181 14.75 7.44 5.70
N LEU A 182 15.67 6.50 5.48
CA LEU A 182 16.51 5.97 6.55
C LEU A 182 17.41 7.06 7.17
N GLU A 183 17.98 7.93 6.36
CA GLU A 183 18.99 8.90 6.81
C GLU A 183 18.54 10.36 6.69
N ASN A 184 17.48 10.65 5.93
CA ASN A 184 16.99 12.02 5.76
C ASN A 184 16.45 12.56 7.09
N LYS A 185 17.16 13.53 7.68
CA LYS A 185 16.76 14.14 8.95
C LYS A 185 15.43 14.88 8.89
N GLN A 186 15.05 15.41 7.70
CA GLN A 186 13.80 16.13 7.52
C GLN A 186 12.59 15.17 7.46
N ALA A 187 12.82 13.87 7.31
CA ALA A 187 11.77 12.86 7.27
C ALA A 187 11.32 12.37 8.66
N ALA A 188 12.15 12.54 9.69
CA ALA A 188 11.84 12.08 11.04
C ALA A 188 10.53 12.68 11.56
N GLY A 189 9.66 11.84 12.14
CA GLY A 189 8.37 12.25 12.70
C GLY A 189 7.31 12.61 11.66
N LYS A 190 7.44 12.17 10.41
CA LYS A 190 6.51 12.53 9.33
C LYS A 190 5.92 11.32 8.59
N ARG A 191 4.78 11.60 7.94
CA ARG A 191 4.05 10.69 7.03
C ARG A 191 4.21 11.18 5.59
N PHE A 192 4.47 10.28 4.66
CA PHE A 192 4.71 10.61 3.25
C PHE A 192 3.80 9.81 2.33
N ILE A 193 3.01 10.51 1.54
CA ILE A 193 2.19 9.90 0.49
C ILE A 193 3.07 9.67 -0.73
N VAL A 194 3.12 8.43 -1.20
CA VAL A 194 3.91 8.05 -2.38
C VAL A 194 2.98 7.45 -3.42
N THR A 195 2.27 8.31 -4.16
CA THR A 195 1.32 7.94 -5.22
C THR A 195 1.38 8.96 -6.36
N THR A 196 0.66 8.70 -7.44
CA THR A 196 0.29 9.77 -8.38
C THR A 196 -0.59 10.79 -7.64
N GLU A 197 -0.42 12.07 -7.95
CA GLU A 197 -1.22 13.17 -7.38
C GLU A 197 -2.70 13.02 -7.74
N ASN A 198 -2.96 12.79 -9.03
CA ASN A 198 -4.29 12.61 -9.56
C ASN A 198 -4.65 11.13 -9.74
N PRO A 199 -5.92 10.77 -9.56
CA PRO A 199 -6.39 9.42 -9.79
C PRO A 199 -6.47 9.09 -11.29
N HIS A 200 -6.07 7.88 -11.66
CA HIS A 200 -6.12 7.34 -13.01
C HIS A 200 -7.15 6.23 -13.14
N SER A 201 -7.97 6.29 -14.19
CA SER A 201 -9.02 5.30 -14.41
C SER A 201 -8.44 3.97 -14.92
N PHE A 202 -9.12 2.86 -14.57
CA PHE A 202 -8.78 1.54 -15.15
C PHE A 202 -8.88 1.54 -16.67
N LYS A 203 -9.80 2.34 -17.25
CA LYS A 203 -9.93 2.49 -18.70
C LYS A 203 -8.70 3.15 -19.31
N GLU A 204 -8.14 4.19 -18.68
CA GLU A 204 -6.92 4.85 -19.12
C GLU A 204 -5.74 3.88 -19.15
N MET A 205 -5.53 3.12 -18.08
CA MET A 205 -4.48 2.10 -18.01
C MET A 205 -4.66 1.02 -19.09
N ALA A 206 -5.88 0.53 -19.27
CA ALA A 206 -6.21 -0.45 -20.31
C ALA A 206 -5.98 0.11 -21.73
N GLN A 207 -6.26 1.38 -21.97
CA GLN A 207 -6.02 2.02 -23.27
C GLN A 207 -4.52 2.11 -23.58
N ILE A 208 -3.70 2.49 -22.57
CA ILE A 208 -2.22 2.50 -22.72
C ILE A 208 -1.70 1.11 -23.14
N LEU A 209 -2.21 0.04 -22.52
CA LEU A 209 -1.85 -1.33 -22.86
C LEU A 209 -2.29 -1.71 -24.27
N LYS A 210 -3.53 -1.39 -24.61
CA LYS A 210 -4.11 -1.72 -25.93
C LYS A 210 -3.35 -1.03 -27.06
N ASP A 211 -2.97 0.24 -26.88
CA ASP A 211 -2.17 1.00 -27.82
C ASP A 211 -0.75 0.44 -28.01
N LYS A 212 -0.29 -0.38 -27.07
CA LYS A 212 1.00 -1.11 -27.11
C LYS A 212 0.89 -2.57 -27.56
N GLY A 213 -0.28 -2.98 -28.05
CA GLY A 213 -0.46 -4.27 -28.69
C GLY A 213 -1.01 -5.39 -27.80
N TYR A 214 -1.40 -5.09 -26.55
CA TYR A 214 -2.06 -6.05 -25.65
C TYR A 214 -3.50 -6.30 -26.13
N SER A 215 -3.70 -7.10 -27.17
CA SER A 215 -4.98 -7.30 -27.86
C SER A 215 -6.07 -7.89 -26.98
N LYS A 216 -5.70 -8.71 -25.97
CA LYS A 216 -6.65 -9.33 -25.02
C LYS A 216 -7.24 -8.35 -24.02
N VAL A 217 -6.62 -7.16 -23.83
CA VAL A 217 -7.08 -6.15 -22.86
C VAL A 217 -8.41 -5.57 -23.32
N SER A 218 -9.40 -5.59 -22.43
CA SER A 218 -10.69 -4.93 -22.64
C SER A 218 -10.66 -3.49 -22.16
N THR A 219 -11.27 -2.58 -22.91
CA THR A 219 -11.52 -1.18 -22.50
C THR A 219 -12.99 -0.94 -22.16
N LYS A 220 -13.81 -2.00 -22.13
CA LYS A 220 -15.23 -1.91 -21.78
C LYS A 220 -15.38 -1.69 -20.28
N VAL A 221 -16.17 -0.70 -19.89
CA VAL A 221 -16.41 -0.38 -18.47
C VAL A 221 -17.75 -0.98 -18.02
N ALA A 222 -17.73 -1.68 -16.89
CA ALA A 222 -18.94 -2.20 -16.27
C ALA A 222 -19.66 -1.09 -15.50
N PRO A 223 -20.97 -0.93 -15.69
CA PRO A 223 -21.75 -0.02 -14.87
C PRO A 223 -21.70 -0.42 -13.38
N ASN A 224 -21.64 0.55 -12.46
CA ASN A 224 -21.54 0.29 -11.02
C ASN A 224 -22.68 -0.58 -10.47
N PHE A 225 -23.89 -0.46 -11.00
CA PHE A 225 -25.02 -1.30 -10.57
C PHE A 225 -24.78 -2.79 -10.90
N PHE A 226 -24.14 -3.08 -12.03
CA PHE A 226 -23.79 -4.45 -12.42
C PHE A 226 -22.73 -5.04 -11.48
N LEU A 227 -21.70 -4.28 -11.14
CA LEU A 227 -20.67 -4.71 -10.19
C LEU A 227 -21.28 -4.95 -8.79
N ARG A 228 -22.18 -4.09 -8.34
CA ARG A 228 -22.92 -4.28 -7.07
C ARG A 228 -23.78 -5.54 -7.08
N PHE A 229 -24.40 -5.86 -8.19
CA PHE A 229 -25.15 -7.11 -8.35
C PHE A 229 -24.24 -8.34 -8.31
N MET A 230 -23.14 -8.32 -9.07
CA MET A 230 -22.15 -9.40 -9.11
C MET A 230 -21.46 -9.65 -7.76
N ALA A 231 -21.35 -8.65 -6.92
CA ALA A 231 -20.79 -8.76 -5.57
C ALA A 231 -21.56 -9.72 -4.65
N ASN A 232 -22.82 -10.04 -4.97
CA ASN A 232 -23.58 -11.07 -4.26
C ASN A 232 -23.09 -12.49 -4.56
N PHE A 233 -22.35 -12.67 -5.65
CA PHE A 233 -21.86 -13.97 -6.14
C PHE A 233 -20.34 -14.11 -6.10
N SER A 234 -19.61 -13.01 -5.82
CA SER A 234 -18.14 -13.00 -5.79
C SER A 234 -17.62 -12.20 -4.60
N ASN A 235 -16.90 -12.88 -3.72
CA ASN A 235 -16.26 -12.22 -2.55
C ASN A 235 -15.19 -11.21 -2.97
N ASP A 236 -14.50 -11.44 -4.10
CA ASP A 236 -13.49 -10.51 -4.61
C ASP A 236 -14.13 -9.20 -5.07
N ILE A 237 -15.22 -9.27 -5.84
CA ILE A 237 -16.00 -8.08 -6.25
C ILE A 237 -16.60 -7.38 -5.02
N LYS A 238 -17.07 -8.15 -4.04
CA LYS A 238 -17.59 -7.60 -2.78
C LYS A 238 -16.51 -6.82 -2.00
N GLY A 239 -15.28 -7.33 -1.97
CA GLY A 239 -14.13 -6.64 -1.37
C GLY A 239 -13.76 -5.33 -2.07
N MET A 240 -14.06 -5.22 -3.38
CA MET A 240 -13.80 -4.00 -4.17
C MET A 240 -14.91 -2.94 -4.06
N LEU A 241 -16.11 -3.30 -3.60
CA LEU A 241 -17.26 -2.37 -3.55
C LEU A 241 -16.98 -1.04 -2.83
N PRO A 242 -16.26 -0.99 -1.71
CA PRO A 242 -15.97 0.27 -1.03
C PRO A 242 -15.15 1.26 -1.86
N PHE A 243 -14.40 0.76 -2.85
CA PHE A 243 -13.55 1.58 -3.72
C PHE A 243 -14.22 1.95 -5.05
N ILE A 244 -15.41 1.38 -5.34
CA ILE A 244 -16.14 1.69 -6.57
C ILE A 244 -16.79 3.06 -6.48
N GLY A 245 -16.34 3.99 -7.33
CA GLY A 245 -16.80 5.37 -7.35
C GLY A 245 -16.19 6.26 -6.28
N PHE A 246 -15.29 5.72 -5.45
CA PHE A 246 -14.49 6.50 -4.53
C PHE A 246 -13.25 7.05 -5.26
N VAL A 247 -13.01 8.35 -5.12
CA VAL A 247 -11.89 9.05 -5.74
C VAL A 247 -11.27 9.99 -4.71
N TYR A 248 -9.96 10.05 -4.66
CA TYR A 248 -9.26 11.04 -3.84
C TYR A 248 -8.13 11.69 -4.66
N ASN A 249 -7.83 12.94 -4.35
CA ASN A 249 -6.60 13.58 -4.78
C ASN A 249 -5.59 13.48 -3.63
N ALA A 250 -4.33 13.27 -3.96
CA ALA A 250 -3.27 13.09 -2.97
C ALA A 250 -2.32 14.29 -2.99
N ASP A 251 -2.20 14.99 -1.88
CA ASP A 251 -1.17 16.01 -1.73
C ASP A 251 0.19 15.33 -1.46
N VAL A 252 0.98 15.20 -2.50
CA VAL A 252 2.33 14.61 -2.48
C VAL A 252 3.44 15.66 -2.34
N SER A 253 3.10 16.93 -2.14
CA SER A 253 4.03 18.07 -2.12
C SER A 253 5.12 17.92 -1.06
N GLU A 254 4.76 17.44 0.13
CA GLU A 254 5.72 17.20 1.22
C GLU A 254 6.71 16.08 0.86
N THR A 255 6.26 15.04 0.16
CA THR A 255 7.12 13.95 -0.32
C THR A 255 8.10 14.47 -1.36
N ILE A 256 7.61 15.21 -2.36
CA ILE A 256 8.44 15.83 -3.40
C ILE A 256 9.51 16.71 -2.76
N LYS A 257 9.10 17.60 -1.88
CA LYS A 257 10.00 18.56 -1.23
C LYS A 257 11.06 17.89 -0.34
N THR A 258 10.65 16.88 0.44
CA THR A 258 11.55 16.26 1.43
C THR A 258 12.58 15.35 0.76
N PHE A 259 12.21 14.67 -0.32
CA PHE A 259 13.06 13.65 -0.96
C PHE A 259 13.62 14.06 -2.31
N ASP A 260 13.31 15.27 -2.80
CA ASP A 260 13.59 15.68 -4.19
C ASP A 260 13.12 14.61 -5.17
N TRP A 261 11.85 14.21 -5.00
CA TRP A 261 11.25 13.09 -5.70
C TRP A 261 10.45 13.56 -6.91
N THR A 262 10.58 12.86 -8.00
CA THR A 262 9.74 13.01 -9.19
C THR A 262 9.05 11.67 -9.45
N PRO A 263 7.72 11.59 -9.38
CA PRO A 263 6.98 10.36 -9.64
C PRO A 263 7.30 9.77 -11.01
N ILE A 264 7.46 8.45 -11.08
CA ILE A 264 7.56 7.74 -12.35
C ILE A 264 6.25 7.90 -13.13
N ASP A 265 6.36 8.25 -14.40
CA ASP A 265 5.22 8.49 -15.29
C ASP A 265 4.28 7.26 -15.36
N LEU A 266 2.96 7.51 -15.32
CA LEU A 266 1.92 6.50 -15.37
C LEU A 266 2.13 5.49 -16.50
N LYS A 267 2.37 5.97 -17.70
CA LYS A 267 2.54 5.12 -18.90
C LYS A 267 3.75 4.20 -18.75
N LYS A 268 4.83 4.71 -18.15
CA LYS A 268 6.02 3.92 -17.86
C LYS A 268 5.71 2.83 -16.83
N THR A 269 5.06 3.16 -15.72
CA THR A 269 4.64 2.19 -14.70
C THR A 269 3.74 1.11 -15.28
N VAL A 270 2.71 1.50 -16.04
CA VAL A 270 1.77 0.59 -16.70
C VAL A 270 2.49 -0.39 -17.63
N LEU A 271 3.37 0.11 -18.51
CA LEU A 271 4.06 -0.73 -19.48
C LEU A 271 5.14 -1.61 -18.88
N ASP A 272 5.89 -1.12 -17.90
CA ASP A 272 6.94 -1.89 -17.25
C ASP A 272 6.34 -3.01 -16.38
N THR A 273 5.17 -2.76 -15.75
CA THR A 273 4.40 -3.80 -15.04
C THR A 273 3.99 -4.92 -16.01
N ALA A 274 3.41 -4.57 -17.15
CA ALA A 274 2.97 -5.54 -18.15
C ALA A 274 4.14 -6.39 -18.67
N LYS A 275 5.23 -5.75 -19.08
CA LYS A 275 6.45 -6.47 -19.55
C LYS A 275 7.02 -7.42 -18.49
N SER A 276 6.96 -7.02 -17.22
CA SER A 276 7.41 -7.87 -16.13
C SER A 276 6.55 -9.13 -15.99
N ILE A 277 5.24 -9.01 -16.19
CA ILE A 277 4.31 -10.14 -16.15
C ILE A 277 4.48 -11.02 -17.39
N ASP A 278 4.62 -10.42 -18.58
CA ASP A 278 4.87 -11.17 -19.83
C ASP A 278 6.10 -12.07 -19.69
N LYS A 279 7.19 -11.52 -19.12
CA LYS A 279 8.43 -12.27 -18.88
C LYS A 279 8.23 -13.47 -17.94
N VAL A 280 7.33 -13.35 -16.96
CA VAL A 280 7.04 -14.44 -16.00
C VAL A 280 6.12 -15.50 -16.61
N LEU A 281 5.21 -15.10 -17.49
CA LEU A 281 4.19 -15.97 -18.10
C LEU A 281 4.55 -16.45 -19.50
N ASP A 282 5.72 -16.05 -20.04
CA ASP A 282 6.16 -16.36 -21.42
C ASP A 282 5.11 -15.97 -22.50
N LEU A 283 4.53 -14.73 -22.37
CA LEU A 283 3.48 -14.20 -23.25
C LEU A 283 4.04 -13.40 -24.43
#